data_95b2c661cff00ed106c87377daf01110
#
_entry.id   95b2c661cff00ed106c87377daf01110
#
_cell.length_a   1.000
_cell.length_b   1.000
_cell.length_c   1.000
_cell.angle_alpha   90.00
_cell.angle_beta   90.00
_cell.angle_gamma   90.00
#
_symmetry.space_group_name_H-M   'P 1'
#
loop_
_entity.id
_entity.type
_entity.pdbx_description
1 polymer ?
#
loop_
_entity_poly.entity_id
_entity_poly.type
_entity_poly.pdbx_seq_one_letter_code
_entity_poly.pdbx_strand_id
1 'polypeptide(L)'
;FELDGHMWNSVEHYYHACKFKNYTEGSEKHDFYLKFTAESNSEVSKDPGKAKSYGGTDSSHKYRPKHILMDDDFFNGNHKIAMEKGQRAKYMNDAHSQKVLLLTKNAKLVHYTSNRGKGQASKLVTFFDTMKIRKELNNK
;
A
#
# COMPACT_ATOMS: atom_id res chain seq x y z
N PHE A 1 7.10 5.85 7.60
CA PHE A 1 6.90 4.95 8.73
C PHE A 1 7.69 3.66 8.56
N GLU A 2 8.01 3.03 9.68
CA GLU A 2 8.71 1.74 9.69
C GLU A 2 7.70 0.59 9.77
N LEU A 3 7.93 -0.46 8.98
CA LEU A 3 7.12 -1.68 9.00
C LEU A 3 7.90 -2.81 8.33
N ASP A 4 7.84 -4.01 8.92
CA ASP A 4 8.52 -5.21 8.39
C ASP A 4 10.03 -5.00 8.13
N GLY A 5 10.68 -4.21 8.98
CA GLY A 5 12.13 -3.97 8.91
C GLY A 5 12.55 -2.96 7.85
N HIS A 6 11.62 -2.25 7.24
CA HIS A 6 11.88 -1.26 6.20
C HIS A 6 11.16 0.06 6.48
N MET A 7 11.67 1.13 5.88
CA MET A 7 11.00 2.42 5.87
C MET A 7 10.15 2.57 4.61
N TRP A 8 8.97 3.19 4.75
CA TRP A 8 8.01 3.36 3.65
C TRP A 8 7.56 4.82 3.57
N ASN A 9 7.54 5.36 2.37
CA ASN A 9 7.10 6.74 2.14
C ASN A 9 5.58 6.90 2.10
N SER A 10 4.86 5.79 1.89
CA SER A 10 3.39 5.80 1.91
C SER A 10 2.85 4.39 2.10
N VAL A 11 1.57 4.29 2.45
CA VAL A 11 0.85 3.01 2.49
C VAL A 11 0.79 2.37 1.10
N GLU A 12 0.65 3.18 0.04
CA GLU A 12 0.67 2.70 -1.35
C GLU A 12 1.95 1.94 -1.67
N HIS A 13 3.11 2.47 -1.26
CA HIS A 13 4.39 1.79 -1.47
C HIS A 13 4.42 0.43 -0.77
N TYR A 14 4.02 0.39 0.49
CA TYR A 14 3.98 -0.85 1.25
C TYR A 14 3.01 -1.86 0.63
N TYR A 15 1.81 -1.41 0.30
CA TYR A 15 0.77 -2.26 -0.29
C TYR A 15 1.25 -2.92 -1.59
N HIS A 16 1.82 -2.14 -2.50
CA HIS A 16 2.30 -2.68 -3.78
C HIS A 16 3.52 -3.57 -3.61
N ALA A 17 4.41 -3.27 -2.66
CA ALA A 17 5.54 -4.13 -2.35
C ALA A 17 5.09 -5.51 -1.86
N CYS A 18 4.03 -5.57 -1.06
CA CYS A 18 3.51 -6.81 -0.51
C CYS A 18 3.04 -7.81 -1.58
N LYS A 19 2.79 -7.35 -2.80
CA LYS A 19 2.48 -8.23 -3.94
C LYS A 19 3.65 -9.14 -4.32
N PHE A 20 4.87 -8.78 -3.91
CA PHE A 20 6.12 -9.46 -4.26
C PHE A 20 6.87 -9.96 -3.03
N LYS A 21 6.16 -10.19 -1.95
CA LYS A 21 6.74 -10.54 -0.65
C LYS A 21 7.30 -11.96 -0.60
N ASN A 22 6.81 -12.85 -1.46
CA ASN A 22 7.26 -14.23 -1.53
C ASN A 22 8.46 -14.35 -2.48
N TYR A 23 9.56 -13.68 -2.13
CA TYR A 23 10.80 -13.69 -2.89
C TYR A 23 11.83 -14.60 -2.26
N THR A 24 12.80 -15.05 -3.08
CA THR A 24 14.03 -15.66 -2.57
C THR A 24 15.03 -14.54 -2.29
N GLU A 25 15.63 -14.55 -1.12
CA GLU A 25 16.59 -13.51 -0.73
C GLU A 25 17.74 -13.42 -1.74
N GLY A 26 18.06 -12.20 -2.18
CA GLY A 26 19.08 -11.94 -3.17
C GLY A 26 18.64 -12.14 -4.62
N SER A 27 17.39 -12.53 -4.86
CA SER A 27 16.85 -12.72 -6.22
C SER A 27 16.45 -11.39 -6.87
N GLU A 28 16.15 -11.42 -8.17
CA GLU A 28 15.60 -10.26 -8.87
C GLU A 28 14.26 -9.81 -8.29
N LYS A 29 13.44 -10.75 -7.84
CA LYS A 29 12.15 -10.42 -7.20
C LYS A 29 12.38 -9.70 -5.87
N HIS A 30 13.40 -10.08 -5.12
CA HIS A 30 13.80 -9.39 -3.90
C HIS A 30 14.25 -7.96 -4.22
N ASP A 31 15.10 -7.77 -5.22
CA ASP A 31 15.54 -6.46 -5.65
C ASP A 31 14.37 -5.59 -6.10
N PHE A 32 13.41 -6.19 -6.78
CA PHE A 32 12.18 -5.49 -7.20
C PHE A 32 11.35 -5.05 -6.00
N TYR A 33 11.16 -5.93 -5.02
CA TYR A 33 10.49 -5.59 -3.76
C TYR A 33 11.16 -4.40 -3.07
N LEU A 34 12.48 -4.42 -2.97
CA LEU A 34 13.23 -3.36 -2.29
C LEU A 34 13.11 -1.99 -2.95
N LYS A 35 12.79 -1.92 -4.24
CA LYS A 35 12.58 -0.63 -4.93
C LYS A 35 11.43 0.17 -4.33
N PHE A 36 10.46 -0.48 -3.70
CA PHE A 36 9.33 0.20 -3.08
C PHE A 36 9.67 0.80 -1.72
N THR A 37 10.76 0.40 -1.10
CA THR A 37 11.16 0.91 0.23
C THR A 37 11.73 2.32 0.12
N ALA A 38 11.52 3.14 1.16
CA ALA A 38 12.06 4.50 1.20
C ALA A 38 13.59 4.51 1.19
N GLU A 39 14.21 3.56 1.88
CA GLU A 39 15.66 3.44 1.98
C GLU A 39 16.35 3.10 0.66
N SER A 40 15.61 2.53 -0.31
CA SER A 40 16.15 2.27 -1.65
C SER A 40 16.46 3.54 -2.41
N ASN A 41 15.78 4.63 -2.07
CA ASN A 41 15.90 5.93 -2.75
C ASN A 41 15.66 5.84 -4.27
N SER A 42 14.87 4.84 -4.70
CA SER A 42 14.53 4.63 -6.10
C SER A 42 13.48 5.62 -6.59
N GLU A 43 13.32 5.74 -7.90
CA GLU A 43 12.22 6.54 -8.48
C GLU A 43 10.86 6.08 -7.98
N VAL A 44 10.68 4.75 -7.85
CA VAL A 44 9.41 4.17 -7.37
C VAL A 44 9.12 4.65 -5.95
N SER A 45 10.13 4.68 -5.08
CA SER A 45 9.97 5.05 -3.67
C SER A 45 9.53 6.50 -3.48
N LYS A 46 9.76 7.36 -4.45
CA LYS A 46 9.49 8.80 -4.35
C LYS A 46 8.11 9.21 -4.82
N ASP A 47 7.37 8.30 -5.46
CA ASP A 47 6.08 8.62 -6.08
C ASP A 47 5.10 7.46 -5.91
N PRO A 48 4.00 7.66 -5.15
CA PRO A 48 2.98 6.62 -4.99
C PRO A 48 2.34 6.18 -6.31
N GLY A 49 2.23 7.08 -7.28
CA GLY A 49 1.71 6.76 -8.62
C GLY A 49 2.62 5.78 -9.36
N LYS A 50 3.93 5.94 -9.22
CA LYS A 50 4.90 4.98 -9.77
C LYS A 50 4.81 3.63 -9.07
N ALA A 51 4.62 3.61 -7.76
CA ALA A 51 4.41 2.37 -7.02
C ALA A 51 3.21 1.61 -7.58
N LYS A 52 2.11 2.30 -7.84
CA LYS A 52 0.91 1.73 -8.44
C LYS A 52 1.19 1.17 -9.85
N SER A 53 1.93 1.90 -10.67
CA SER A 53 2.28 1.47 -12.03
C SER A 53 3.15 0.22 -12.03
N TYR A 54 4.17 0.19 -11.17
CA TYR A 54 5.08 -0.95 -11.06
C TYR A 54 4.42 -2.18 -10.46
N GLY A 55 3.49 -1.98 -9.53
CA GLY A 55 2.76 -3.04 -8.84
C GLY A 55 1.47 -3.48 -9.52
N GLY A 56 1.11 -2.87 -10.65
CA GLY A 56 -0.14 -3.19 -11.36
C GLY A 56 -0.19 -4.60 -11.91
N THR A 57 -1.40 -5.06 -12.20
CA THR A 57 -1.64 -6.42 -12.70
C THR A 57 -1.52 -6.55 -14.21
N ASP A 58 -1.92 -5.52 -14.96
CA ASP A 58 -2.21 -5.67 -16.39
C ASP A 58 -1.18 -5.12 -17.36
N SER A 59 -0.63 -3.96 -17.13
CA SER A 59 0.17 -3.25 -18.13
C SER A 59 1.60 -3.07 -17.72
N SER A 60 1.99 -3.82 -16.73
CA SER A 60 3.22 -3.55 -16.01
C SER A 60 4.47 -4.08 -16.68
N HIS A 61 4.35 -4.73 -17.84
CA HIS A 61 5.52 -5.20 -18.57
C HIS A 61 6.46 -4.05 -19.00
N LYS A 62 5.94 -2.84 -19.07
CA LYS A 62 6.74 -1.63 -19.30
C LYS A 62 7.62 -1.29 -18.09
N TYR A 63 7.13 -1.61 -16.89
CA TYR A 63 7.76 -1.22 -15.62
C TYR A 63 8.31 -2.40 -14.85
N ARG A 64 7.79 -3.58 -15.09
CA ARG A 64 8.17 -4.81 -14.40
C ARG A 64 8.44 -5.92 -15.42
N PRO A 65 9.61 -6.62 -15.32
CA PRO A 65 9.87 -7.77 -16.18
C PRO A 65 8.79 -8.86 -16.05
N LYS A 66 8.46 -9.51 -17.14
CA LYS A 66 7.40 -10.55 -17.18
C LYS A 66 7.64 -11.70 -16.23
N HIS A 67 8.90 -12.02 -15.94
CA HIS A 67 9.26 -13.14 -15.07
C HIS A 67 9.16 -12.81 -13.58
N ILE A 68 8.99 -11.54 -13.22
CA ILE A 68 8.74 -11.14 -11.83
C ILE A 68 7.24 -11.19 -11.60
N LEU A 69 6.79 -12.27 -10.98
CA LEU A 69 5.38 -12.55 -10.79
C LEU A 69 4.90 -12.07 -9.42
N MET A 70 3.68 -11.54 -9.42
CA MET A 70 2.95 -11.24 -8.19
C MET A 70 2.67 -12.54 -7.43
N ASP A 71 2.67 -12.48 -6.10
CA ASP A 71 2.33 -13.62 -5.26
C ASP A 71 0.91 -14.09 -5.56
N ASP A 72 0.73 -15.40 -5.78
CA ASP A 72 -0.55 -15.98 -6.17
C ASP A 72 -1.66 -15.75 -5.16
N ASP A 73 -1.31 -15.70 -3.88
CA ASP A 73 -2.26 -15.56 -2.78
C ASP A 73 -2.52 -14.11 -2.38
N PHE A 74 -1.91 -13.13 -3.07
CA PHE A 74 -2.04 -11.73 -2.66
C PHE A 74 -3.50 -11.30 -2.62
N PHE A 75 -4.26 -11.52 -3.68
CA PHE A 75 -5.68 -11.15 -3.74
C PHE A 75 -6.61 -12.16 -3.05
N ASN A 76 -6.05 -13.17 -2.41
CA ASN A 76 -6.81 -14.17 -1.64
C ASN A 76 -6.72 -13.89 -0.13
N GLY A 77 -6.86 -12.62 0.24
CA GLY A 77 -6.87 -12.18 1.64
C GLY A 77 -5.64 -11.37 2.05
N ASN A 78 -4.47 -11.65 1.52
CA ASN A 78 -3.23 -10.97 1.90
C ASN A 78 -3.24 -9.46 1.59
N HIS A 79 -3.95 -9.05 0.53
CA HIS A 79 -4.11 -7.63 0.19
C HIS A 79 -4.81 -6.84 1.30
N LYS A 80 -5.79 -7.45 1.97
CA LYS A 80 -6.50 -6.82 3.10
C LYS A 80 -5.59 -6.70 4.31
N ILE A 81 -4.81 -7.74 4.58
CA ILE A 81 -3.83 -7.74 5.67
C ILE A 81 -2.76 -6.66 5.43
N ALA A 82 -2.25 -6.57 4.21
CA ALA A 82 -1.26 -5.57 3.84
C ALA A 82 -1.80 -4.14 4.03
N MET A 83 -3.02 -3.89 3.58
CA MET A 83 -3.65 -2.58 3.72
C MET A 83 -3.84 -2.21 5.21
N GLU A 84 -4.34 -3.13 6.02
CA GLU A 84 -4.54 -2.90 7.46
C GLU A 84 -3.20 -2.64 8.16
N LYS A 85 -2.18 -3.46 7.90
CA LYS A 85 -0.85 -3.30 8.50
C LYS A 85 -0.24 -1.95 8.13
N GLY A 86 -0.29 -1.59 6.85
CA GLY A 86 0.24 -0.32 6.37
C GLY A 86 -0.45 0.88 7.00
N GLN A 87 -1.76 0.88 7.02
CA GLN A 87 -2.57 1.94 7.62
C GLN A 87 -2.28 2.06 9.12
N ARG A 88 -2.26 0.94 9.83
CA ARG A 88 -2.00 0.91 11.26
C ARG A 88 -0.60 1.44 11.58
N ALA A 89 0.42 0.99 10.86
CA ALA A 89 1.79 1.45 11.08
C ALA A 89 1.93 2.95 10.85
N LYS A 90 1.31 3.46 9.79
CA LYS A 90 1.30 4.89 9.48
C LYS A 90 0.69 5.69 10.62
N TYR A 91 -0.54 5.37 11.00
CA TYR A 91 -1.28 6.18 11.98
C TYR A 91 -0.77 5.99 13.41
N MET A 92 -0.17 4.85 13.75
CA MET A 92 0.40 4.64 15.09
C MET A 92 1.77 5.29 15.27
N ASN A 93 2.49 5.55 14.18
CA ASN A 93 3.88 6.04 14.24
C ASN A 93 4.07 7.46 13.69
N ASP A 94 3.06 8.06 13.08
CA ASP A 94 3.15 9.41 12.51
C ASP A 94 2.16 10.35 13.21
N ALA A 95 2.69 11.23 14.04
CA ALA A 95 1.88 12.18 14.82
C ALA A 95 1.01 13.10 13.95
N HIS A 96 1.54 13.54 12.81
CA HIS A 96 0.77 14.39 11.89
C HIS A 96 -0.43 13.63 11.30
N SER A 97 -0.20 12.41 10.84
CA SER A 97 -1.27 11.56 10.29
C SER A 97 -2.32 11.24 11.35
N GLN A 98 -1.90 10.97 12.60
CA GLN A 98 -2.83 10.77 13.71
C GLN A 98 -3.72 11.97 13.92
N LYS A 99 -3.12 13.17 13.96
CA LYS A 99 -3.85 14.42 14.16
C LYS A 99 -4.89 14.64 13.08
N VAL A 100 -4.51 14.46 11.82
CA VAL A 100 -5.43 14.59 10.68
C VAL A 100 -6.59 13.62 10.80
N LEU A 101 -6.30 12.36 11.13
CA LEU A 101 -7.34 11.33 11.28
C LEU A 101 -8.30 11.67 12.43
N LEU A 102 -7.77 12.08 13.58
CA LEU A 102 -8.60 12.42 14.74
C LEU A 102 -9.46 13.65 14.49
N LEU A 103 -9.02 14.59 13.65
CA LEU A 103 -9.83 15.77 13.27
C LEU A 103 -11.08 15.38 12.45
N THR A 104 -11.13 14.20 11.86
CA THR A 104 -12.33 13.72 11.15
C THR A 104 -13.45 13.31 12.11
N LYS A 105 -13.16 13.19 13.40
CA LYS A 105 -14.12 12.85 14.47
C LYS A 105 -14.90 11.56 14.16
N ASN A 106 -16.18 11.65 13.91
CA ASN A 106 -17.05 10.50 13.62
C ASN A 106 -17.46 10.41 12.15
N ALA A 107 -16.85 11.22 11.29
CA ALA A 107 -17.19 11.22 9.87
C ALA A 107 -16.93 9.84 9.25
N LYS A 108 -17.81 9.44 8.34
CA LYS A 108 -17.59 8.24 7.53
C LYS A 108 -16.46 8.51 6.54
N LEU A 109 -15.45 7.65 6.55
CA LEU A 109 -14.31 7.76 5.66
C LEU A 109 -14.51 6.86 4.45
N VAL A 110 -14.40 7.45 3.25
CA VAL A 110 -14.59 6.73 2.00
C VAL A 110 -13.44 7.02 1.04
N HIS A 111 -13.18 6.08 0.16
CA HIS A 111 -12.21 6.20 -0.91
C HIS A 111 -12.90 6.06 -2.26
N TYR A 112 -12.56 6.94 -3.17
CA TYR A 112 -13.10 6.91 -4.51
C TYR A 112 -12.16 6.13 -5.42
N THR A 113 -12.64 4.97 -5.92
CA THR A 113 -11.86 4.15 -6.84
C THR A 113 -12.30 4.41 -8.27
N SER A 114 -11.33 4.53 -9.19
CA SER A 114 -11.58 4.72 -10.61
C SER A 114 -11.15 3.48 -11.39
N ASN A 115 -12.05 2.96 -12.21
CA ASN A 115 -11.79 1.82 -13.09
C ASN A 115 -11.57 2.28 -14.53
N ARG A 116 -10.77 3.31 -14.73
CA ARG A 116 -10.47 3.85 -16.06
C ARG A 116 -9.91 2.75 -16.97
N GLY A 117 -10.41 2.72 -18.20
CA GLY A 117 -9.96 1.77 -19.22
C GLY A 117 -10.65 0.43 -19.22
N LYS A 118 -11.49 0.13 -18.21
CA LYS A 118 -12.23 -1.13 -18.11
C LYS A 118 -13.73 -0.99 -18.34
N GLY A 119 -14.19 0.18 -18.72
CA GLY A 119 -15.60 0.43 -18.93
C GLY A 119 -16.47 0.35 -17.69
N GLN A 120 -15.86 0.33 -16.52
CA GLN A 120 -16.56 0.25 -15.23
C GLN A 120 -16.68 1.64 -14.59
N ALA A 121 -17.80 1.88 -13.93
CA ALA A 121 -18.01 3.10 -13.18
C ALA A 121 -17.09 3.15 -11.95
N SER A 122 -16.69 4.37 -11.58
CA SER A 122 -16.01 4.61 -10.32
C SER A 122 -16.93 4.27 -9.17
N LYS A 123 -16.36 3.79 -8.05
CA LYS A 123 -17.15 3.49 -6.88
C LYS A 123 -16.52 4.03 -5.59
N LEU A 124 -17.39 4.37 -4.62
CA LEU A 124 -16.99 4.73 -3.28
C LEU A 124 -16.79 3.46 -2.46
N VAL A 125 -15.64 3.38 -1.79
CA VAL A 125 -15.32 2.27 -0.88
C VAL A 125 -15.13 2.85 0.51
N THR A 126 -15.80 2.24 1.50
CA THR A 126 -15.68 2.68 2.89
C THR A 126 -14.36 2.19 3.50
N PHE A 127 -13.63 3.11 4.10
CA PHE A 127 -12.38 2.80 4.81
C PHE A 127 -12.65 2.31 6.23
N PHE A 128 -13.14 1.07 6.35
CA PHE A 128 -13.43 0.47 7.66
C PHE A 128 -12.19 0.36 8.55
N ASP A 129 -11.06 -0.05 7.98
CA ASP A 129 -9.82 -0.22 8.74
C ASP A 129 -9.34 1.11 9.32
N THR A 130 -9.40 2.19 8.53
CA THR A 130 -8.99 3.52 8.98
C THR A 130 -9.91 4.03 10.08
N MET A 131 -11.22 3.80 9.96
CA MET A 131 -12.17 4.19 11.00
C MET A 131 -11.96 3.38 12.28
N LYS A 132 -11.60 2.10 12.17
CA LYS A 132 -11.26 1.24 13.32
C LYS A 132 -10.01 1.76 14.03
N ILE A 133 -8.97 2.14 13.29
CA ILE A 133 -7.76 2.72 13.84
C ILE A 133 -8.08 4.03 14.57
N ARG A 134 -8.91 4.88 13.97
CA ARG A 134 -9.37 6.12 14.61
C ARG A 134 -10.04 5.84 15.96
N LYS A 135 -10.92 4.84 16.01
CA LYS A 135 -11.57 4.46 17.25
C LYS A 135 -10.58 4.00 18.32
N GLU A 136 -9.59 3.20 17.92
CA GLU A 136 -8.52 2.75 18.83
C GLU A 136 -7.72 3.93 19.36
N LEU A 137 -7.37 4.92 18.53
CA LEU A 137 -6.66 6.11 18.94
C LEU A 137 -7.46 6.95 19.93
N ASN A 138 -8.78 7.05 19.75
CA ASN A 138 -9.66 7.80 20.65
C ASN A 138 -9.80 7.12 22.01
N ASN A 139 -9.54 5.84 22.13
CA ASN A 139 -9.68 5.06 23.36
C ASN A 139 -8.38 4.99 24.18
N LYS A 140 -7.33 5.65 23.74
CA LYS A 140 -6.06 5.71 24.47
C LYS A 140 -6.02 6.84 25.50
#